data_7cc0e3397a3994b0edcc759b13cd29ce
#
_entry.id   7cc0e3397a3994b0edcc759b13cd29ce
#
_cell.length_a   1.000
_cell.length_b   1.000
_cell.length_c   1.000
_cell.angle_alpha   90.00
_cell.angle_beta   90.00
_cell.angle_gamma   90.00
#
_symmetry.space_group_name_H-M   'P 1'
#
loop_
_entity.id
_entity.type
_entity.pdbx_description
1 polymer ?
#
loop_
_entity_poly.entity_id
_entity_poly.type
_entity_poly.pdbx_seq_one_letter_code
_entity_poly.pdbx_strand_id
1 'polypeptide(L)'
;MASQHQLQSFPSKPRVFILSDISNEPDDAESLVRYLLYANQFRTEGLVACTSTWMKNKVCPQDMHKIIDGYEKVVDNLNAHVHPNDPYPAAQYMRSLIRKGAEVPSSIIPSPPNHILTIK
;
A
#
# COMPACT_ATOMS: atom_id res chain seq x y z
N MET A 1 -21.20 -11.87 15.58
CA MET A 1 -20.57 -10.81 14.75
C MET A 1 -21.33 -9.51 14.91
N ALA A 2 -20.62 -8.39 15.09
CA ALA A 2 -21.26 -7.09 15.09
C ALA A 2 -21.78 -6.75 13.68
N SER A 3 -22.94 -6.09 13.59
CA SER A 3 -23.39 -5.60 12.31
C SER A 3 -22.47 -4.46 11.85
N GLN A 4 -22.44 -4.18 10.55
CA GLN A 4 -21.63 -3.09 10.02
C GLN A 4 -21.99 -1.73 10.65
N HIS A 5 -23.25 -1.54 11.07
CA HIS A 5 -23.70 -0.29 11.68
C HIS A 5 -23.16 -0.07 13.10
N GLN A 6 -22.64 -1.11 13.74
CA GLN A 6 -22.04 -1.02 15.08
C GLN A 6 -20.55 -0.75 15.04
N LEU A 7 -19.95 -0.73 13.86
CA LEU A 7 -18.52 -0.46 13.69
C LEU A 7 -18.26 1.04 13.72
N GLN A 8 -17.09 1.41 14.21
CA GLN A 8 -16.67 2.81 14.22
C GLN A 8 -16.17 3.24 12.85
N SER A 9 -16.42 4.50 12.52
CA SER A 9 -15.90 5.12 11.30
C SER A 9 -15.24 6.45 11.63
N PHE A 10 -14.12 6.72 10.98
CA PHE A 10 -13.38 7.98 11.12
C PHE A 10 -13.52 8.77 9.81
N PRO A 11 -14.16 9.96 9.85
CA PRO A 11 -14.45 10.72 8.62
C PRO A 11 -13.22 11.28 7.94
N SER A 12 -12.12 11.46 8.69
CA SER A 12 -10.87 11.98 8.16
C SER A 12 -9.83 10.86 8.12
N LYS A 13 -9.29 10.58 6.92
CA LYS A 13 -8.30 9.53 6.73
C LYS A 13 -6.98 10.15 6.28
N PRO A 14 -5.85 9.78 6.91
CA PRO A 14 -4.55 10.27 6.48
C PRO A 14 -4.25 9.82 5.05
N ARG A 15 -3.64 10.71 4.30
CA ARG A 15 -3.12 10.39 2.96
C ARG A 15 -1.75 9.76 3.11
N VAL A 16 -1.53 8.65 2.44
CA VAL A 16 -0.31 7.84 2.57
C VAL A 16 0.29 7.58 1.20
N PHE A 17 1.60 7.73 1.13
CA PHE A 17 2.40 7.41 -0.04
C PHE A 17 3.45 6.41 0.41
N ILE A 18 3.47 5.22 -0.19
CA ILE A 18 4.30 4.11 0.25
C ILE A 18 5.50 3.96 -0.68
N LEU A 19 6.70 4.00 -0.11
CA LEU A 19 7.94 3.69 -0.80
C LEU A 19 8.48 2.37 -0.25
N SER A 20 8.90 1.48 -1.13
CA SER A 20 9.38 0.16 -0.72
C SER A 20 10.48 -0.33 -1.65
N ASP A 21 11.56 -0.85 -1.08
CA ASP A 21 12.58 -1.58 -1.83
C ASP A 21 12.21 -3.08 -1.93
N ILE A 22 10.96 -3.33 -2.27
CA ILE A 22 10.38 -4.67 -2.34
C ILE A 22 11.25 -5.62 -3.16
N SER A 23 11.33 -6.86 -2.70
CA SER A 23 12.17 -7.94 -3.25
C SER A 23 13.63 -7.90 -2.81
N ASN A 24 14.03 -6.93 -1.99
CA ASN A 24 15.33 -6.98 -1.34
C ASN A 24 15.34 -8.07 -0.25
N GLU A 25 14.33 -8.03 0.63
CA GLU A 25 14.12 -9.04 1.67
C GLU A 25 12.62 -9.37 1.77
N PRO A 26 12.24 -10.55 2.33
CA PRO A 26 10.84 -10.95 2.39
C PRO A 26 9.96 -10.03 3.23
N ASP A 27 10.53 -9.32 4.19
CA ASP A 27 9.78 -8.49 5.14
C ASP A 27 9.03 -7.33 4.49
N ASP A 28 9.55 -6.77 3.40
CA ASP A 28 8.85 -5.72 2.67
C ASP A 28 7.55 -6.23 2.07
N ALA A 29 7.59 -7.42 1.47
CA ALA A 29 6.39 -8.04 0.92
C ALA A 29 5.37 -8.34 2.03
N GLU A 30 5.83 -8.86 3.14
CA GLU A 30 4.99 -9.16 4.30
C GLU A 30 4.38 -7.88 4.87
N SER A 31 5.13 -6.81 4.94
CA SER A 31 4.66 -5.52 5.43
C SER A 31 3.60 -4.91 4.51
N LEU A 32 3.77 -5.06 3.20
CA LEU A 32 2.77 -4.58 2.25
C LEU A 32 1.45 -5.37 2.38
N VAL A 33 1.53 -6.69 2.52
CA VAL A 33 0.35 -7.51 2.78
C VAL A 33 -0.36 -7.03 4.04
N ARG A 34 0.39 -6.80 5.11
CA ARG A 34 -0.17 -6.31 6.37
C ARG A 34 -0.81 -4.94 6.20
N TYR A 35 -0.16 -4.03 5.48
CA TYR A 35 -0.72 -2.71 5.20
C TYR A 35 -2.07 -2.80 4.52
N LEU A 36 -2.21 -3.69 3.53
CA LEU A 36 -3.47 -3.82 2.77
C LEU A 36 -4.63 -4.22 3.68
N LEU A 37 -4.36 -4.94 4.76
CA LEU A 37 -5.40 -5.31 5.73
C LEU A 37 -5.90 -4.10 6.53
N TYR A 38 -5.19 -2.99 6.52
CA TYR A 38 -5.57 -1.73 7.16
C TYR A 38 -5.84 -0.62 6.16
N ALA A 39 -5.82 -0.91 4.86
CA ALA A 39 -5.88 0.11 3.82
C ALA A 39 -7.19 0.90 3.81
N ASN A 40 -8.24 0.37 4.42
CA ASN A 40 -9.51 1.08 4.57
C ASN A 40 -9.43 2.24 5.56
N GLN A 41 -8.37 2.33 6.36
CA GLN A 41 -8.16 3.40 7.33
C GLN A 41 -7.32 4.56 6.78
N PHE A 42 -6.83 4.44 5.57
CA PHE A 42 -5.96 5.42 4.93
C PHE A 42 -6.47 5.76 3.54
N ARG A 43 -6.06 6.93 3.07
CA ARG A 43 -6.19 7.26 1.65
C ARG A 43 -4.84 7.01 0.99
N THR A 44 -4.70 5.87 0.34
CA THR A 44 -3.46 5.51 -0.36
C THR A 44 -3.36 6.30 -1.65
N GLU A 45 -2.27 7.05 -1.80
CA GLU A 45 -2.05 7.93 -2.95
C GLU A 45 -0.96 7.42 -3.89
N GLY A 46 -0.14 6.50 -3.43
CA GLY A 46 0.92 5.92 -4.27
C GLY A 46 1.57 4.71 -3.65
N LEU A 47 2.03 3.82 -4.52
CA LEU A 47 2.80 2.63 -4.17
C LEU A 47 4.01 2.61 -5.10
N VAL A 48 5.18 2.94 -4.58
CA VAL A 48 6.37 3.10 -5.40
C VAL A 48 7.43 2.07 -5.03
N ALA A 49 7.81 1.25 -6.00
CA ALA A 49 8.96 0.38 -5.86
C ALA A 49 10.21 1.22 -6.10
N CYS A 50 11.06 1.33 -5.08
CA CYS A 50 12.22 2.20 -5.12
C CYS A 50 13.51 1.43 -4.79
N THR A 51 14.65 2.09 -5.03
CA THR A 51 15.96 1.57 -4.62
C THR A 51 16.24 1.90 -3.17
N SER A 52 17.25 1.25 -2.61
CA SER A 52 17.73 1.49 -1.26
C SER A 52 19.24 1.33 -1.22
N THR A 53 19.82 1.48 -0.02
CA THR A 53 21.24 1.18 0.20
C THR A 53 21.59 -0.25 -0.21
N TRP A 54 20.66 -1.19 -0.01
CA TRP A 54 20.87 -2.62 -0.28
C TRP A 54 20.45 -3.05 -1.68
N MET A 55 19.60 -2.24 -2.35
CA MET A 55 19.04 -2.57 -3.65
C MET A 55 19.14 -1.35 -4.56
N LYS A 56 20.39 -1.07 -4.99
CA LYS A 56 20.75 0.21 -5.61
C LYS A 56 20.38 0.31 -7.10
N ASN A 57 20.34 -0.83 -7.81
CA ASN A 57 20.28 -0.84 -9.27
C ASN A 57 19.02 -1.50 -9.81
N LYS A 58 18.07 -1.86 -8.94
CA LYS A 58 16.90 -2.61 -9.35
C LYS A 58 15.70 -2.22 -8.52
N VAL A 59 14.55 -2.14 -9.18
CA VAL A 59 13.25 -2.02 -8.52
C VAL A 59 12.32 -3.09 -9.07
N CYS A 60 11.39 -3.56 -8.23
CA CYS A 60 10.53 -4.70 -8.56
C CYS A 60 9.04 -4.37 -8.39
N PRO A 61 8.47 -3.45 -9.21
CA PRO A 61 7.04 -3.13 -9.10
C PRO A 61 6.16 -4.33 -9.40
N GLN A 62 6.63 -5.30 -10.18
CA GLN A 62 5.88 -6.52 -10.48
C GLN A 62 5.53 -7.32 -9.23
N ASP A 63 6.35 -7.25 -8.18
CA ASP A 63 6.05 -7.94 -6.93
C ASP A 63 4.94 -7.26 -6.16
N MET A 64 4.82 -5.94 -6.27
CA MET A 64 3.65 -5.22 -5.76
C MET A 64 2.38 -5.66 -6.48
N HIS A 65 2.43 -5.81 -7.80
CA HIS A 65 1.28 -6.29 -8.57
C HIS A 65 0.84 -7.68 -8.11
N LYS A 66 1.78 -8.58 -7.86
CA LYS A 66 1.45 -9.92 -7.36
C LYS A 66 0.71 -9.88 -6.03
N ILE A 67 1.13 -9.00 -5.14
CA ILE A 67 0.50 -8.85 -3.83
C ILE A 67 -0.91 -8.29 -3.99
N ILE A 68 -1.10 -7.30 -4.87
CA ILE A 68 -2.43 -6.77 -5.14
C ILE A 68 -3.32 -7.82 -5.80
N ASP A 69 -2.79 -8.70 -6.63
CA ASP A 69 -3.56 -9.81 -7.19
C ASP A 69 -4.11 -10.73 -6.11
N GLY A 70 -3.31 -11.01 -5.08
CA GLY A 70 -3.79 -11.75 -3.91
C GLY A 70 -4.86 -10.99 -3.13
N TYR A 71 -4.66 -9.70 -2.94
CA TYR A 71 -5.63 -8.81 -2.29
C TYR A 71 -6.97 -8.81 -3.01
N GLU A 72 -6.97 -8.81 -4.33
CA GLU A 72 -8.20 -8.83 -5.13
C GLU A 72 -9.09 -10.02 -4.80
N LYS A 73 -8.49 -11.15 -4.44
CA LYS A 73 -9.22 -12.37 -4.11
C LYS A 73 -9.95 -12.30 -2.78
N VAL A 74 -9.58 -11.38 -1.90
CA VAL A 74 -10.13 -11.31 -0.54
C VAL A 74 -10.80 -9.98 -0.23
N VAL A 75 -10.72 -8.98 -1.11
CA VAL A 75 -11.21 -7.64 -0.82
C VAL A 75 -12.71 -7.60 -0.56
N ASP A 76 -13.50 -8.39 -1.29
CA ASP A 76 -14.95 -8.46 -1.08
C ASP A 76 -15.27 -9.01 0.31
N ASN A 77 -14.53 -10.01 0.74
CA ASN A 77 -14.69 -10.56 2.07
C ASN A 77 -14.30 -9.56 3.15
N LEU A 78 -13.22 -8.81 2.93
CA LEU A 78 -12.82 -7.75 3.85
C LEU A 78 -13.92 -6.68 3.96
N ASN A 79 -14.48 -6.28 2.84
CA ASN A 79 -15.55 -5.25 2.82
C ASN A 79 -16.83 -5.70 3.50
N ALA A 80 -17.09 -7.00 3.59
CA ALA A 80 -18.26 -7.53 4.29
C ALA A 80 -18.19 -7.32 5.80
N HIS A 81 -17.02 -7.01 6.35
CA HIS A 81 -16.77 -6.96 7.80
C HIS A 81 -16.36 -5.58 8.30
N VAL A 82 -16.55 -4.52 7.50
CA VAL A 82 -16.17 -3.16 7.90
C VAL A 82 -17.37 -2.23 7.82
N HIS A 83 -17.23 -1.06 8.43
CA HIS A 83 -18.26 -0.02 8.37
C HIS A 83 -18.49 0.38 6.92
N PRO A 84 -19.77 0.61 6.49
CA PRO A 84 -20.07 0.98 5.10
C PRO A 84 -19.36 2.25 4.61
N ASN A 85 -18.98 3.14 5.53
CA ASN A 85 -18.25 4.37 5.19
C ASN A 85 -16.75 4.18 5.09
N ASP A 86 -16.26 2.99 5.40
CA ASP A 86 -14.83 2.67 5.40
C ASP A 86 -14.52 1.47 4.51
N PRO A 87 -14.87 1.52 3.21
CA PRO A 87 -14.59 0.41 2.33
C PRO A 87 -13.10 0.29 2.08
N TYR A 88 -12.67 -0.94 1.82
CA TYR A 88 -11.34 -1.19 1.31
C TYR A 88 -11.23 -0.67 -0.12
N PRO A 89 -10.09 -0.11 -0.52
CA PRO A 89 -9.92 0.33 -1.90
C PRO A 89 -10.00 -0.85 -2.87
N ALA A 90 -10.53 -0.59 -4.06
CA ALA A 90 -10.59 -1.60 -5.10
C ALA A 90 -9.17 -2.01 -5.53
N ALA A 91 -9.00 -3.28 -5.85
CA ALA A 91 -7.69 -3.78 -6.30
C ALA A 91 -7.20 -3.06 -7.54
N GLN A 92 -8.10 -2.74 -8.47
CA GLN A 92 -7.74 -2.02 -9.68
C GLN A 92 -7.22 -0.61 -9.37
N TYR A 93 -7.83 0.08 -8.40
CA TYR A 93 -7.32 1.38 -7.95
C TYR A 93 -5.91 1.24 -7.38
N MET A 94 -5.68 0.24 -6.52
CA MET A 94 -4.37 0.01 -5.93
C MET A 94 -3.32 -0.31 -7.01
N ARG A 95 -3.67 -1.12 -8.00
CA ARG A 95 -2.76 -1.38 -9.14
C ARG A 95 -2.41 -0.10 -9.89
N SER A 96 -3.37 0.80 -10.04
CA SER A 96 -3.14 2.05 -10.76
C SER A 96 -2.15 2.98 -10.06
N LEU A 97 -1.93 2.78 -8.75
CA LEU A 97 -1.01 3.57 -7.95
C LEU A 97 0.43 3.08 -8.02
N ILE A 98 0.65 1.86 -8.51
CA ILE A 98 1.99 1.27 -8.54
C ILE A 98 2.84 1.99 -9.58
N ARG A 99 4.01 2.44 -9.15
CA ARG A 99 4.98 3.12 -10.00
C ARG A 99 6.37 2.56 -9.76
N LYS A 100 7.16 2.59 -10.80
CA LYS A 100 8.59 2.32 -10.72
C LYS A 100 9.29 3.61 -10.34
N GLY A 101 10.00 3.59 -9.22
CA GLY A 101 10.86 4.69 -8.83
C GLY A 101 12.13 4.73 -9.66
N ALA A 102 12.89 5.82 -9.52
CA ALA A 102 14.19 5.93 -10.18
C ALA A 102 15.16 4.90 -9.59
N GLU A 103 15.99 4.32 -10.44
CA GLU A 103 17.05 3.40 -10.00
C GLU A 103 18.31 4.18 -9.64
N VAL A 104 18.14 5.19 -8.78
CA VAL A 104 19.19 6.12 -8.35
C VAL A 104 19.03 6.38 -6.85
N PRO A 105 20.09 6.93 -6.18
CA PRO A 105 20.01 7.22 -4.75
C PRO A 105 18.83 8.12 -4.38
N SER A 106 18.27 7.86 -3.21
CA SER A 106 17.08 8.55 -2.71
C SER A 106 17.25 10.05 -2.51
N SER A 107 18.49 10.54 -2.44
CA SER A 107 18.78 11.96 -2.32
C SER A 107 18.27 12.80 -3.50
N ILE A 108 17.89 12.15 -4.60
CA ILE A 108 17.39 12.83 -5.81
C ILE A 108 15.86 12.84 -5.84
N ILE A 109 15.20 12.16 -4.91
CA ILE A 109 13.74 12.08 -4.88
C ILE A 109 13.18 13.42 -4.39
N PRO A 110 12.20 14.02 -5.11
CA PRO A 110 11.60 15.29 -4.66
C PRO A 110 10.86 15.15 -3.33
N SER A 111 10.64 16.30 -2.68
CA SER A 111 9.95 16.34 -1.39
C SER A 111 8.62 15.62 -1.47
N PRO A 112 8.36 14.76 -0.50
CA PRO A 112 7.17 13.92 -0.51
C PRO A 112 5.90 14.67 -0.09
N PRO A 113 4.72 14.11 -0.40
CA PRO A 113 3.46 14.60 0.17
C PRO A 113 3.39 14.38 1.68
N ASN A 114 2.28 14.78 2.29
CA ASN A 114 2.12 14.97 3.74
C ASN A 114 2.51 13.77 4.63
N HIS A 115 2.38 12.56 4.14
CA HIS A 115 2.76 11.37 4.91
C HIS A 115 3.47 10.38 4.02
N ILE A 116 4.69 10.00 4.42
CA ILE A 116 5.43 8.93 3.78
C ILE A 116 5.51 7.77 4.73
N LEU A 117 5.12 6.61 4.23
CA LEU A 117 5.37 5.36 4.90
C LEU A 117 6.45 4.61 4.12
N THR A 118 7.62 4.44 4.74
CA THR A 118 8.65 3.57 4.18
C THR A 118 8.46 2.20 4.78
N ILE A 119 8.21 1.22 3.92
CA ILE A 119 8.08 -0.17 4.33
C ILE A 119 9.44 -0.84 4.25
N LYS A 120 9.85 -1.43 5.35
CA LYS A 120 11.08 -2.21 5.45
C LYS A 120 10.79 -3.60 5.98
#